data_ace00174ad0f53e9b383ea1904b8d12a
#
_entry.id   ace00174ad0f53e9b383ea1904b8d12a
#
_cell.length_a   1.000
_cell.length_b   1.000
_cell.length_c   1.000
_cell.angle_alpha   90.00
_cell.angle_beta   90.00
_cell.angle_gamma   90.00
#
_symmetry.space_group_name_H-M   'P 1'
#
loop_
_entity.id
_entity.type
_entity.pdbx_description
1 polymer ?
#
loop_
_entity_poly.entity_id
_entity_poly.type
_entity_poly.pdbx_seq_one_letter_code
_entity_poly.pdbx_strand_id
1 'polypeptide(L)' 'MAKIKIKQLRSKIGRPEDQKRTLIALGLNKINKTVEVEATPQIVGMIKKVSHLVEAKEIK' A
#
# COMPACT_ATOMS: atom_id res chain seq x y z
N MET A 1 -10.51 10.69 -12.28
CA MET A 1 -9.37 9.80 -12.23
C MET A 1 -9.59 8.74 -11.17
N ALA A 2 -9.05 7.57 -11.39
CA ALA A 2 -9.27 6.47 -10.45
C ALA A 2 -8.44 6.62 -9.19
N LYS A 3 -9.00 6.25 -8.08
CA LYS A 3 -8.29 6.21 -6.80
C LYS A 3 -8.33 4.80 -6.25
N ILE A 4 -7.33 4.45 -5.46
CA ILE A 4 -7.24 3.14 -4.83
C ILE A 4 -7.21 3.33 -3.32
N LYS A 5 -8.07 2.61 -2.63
CA LYS A 5 -8.07 2.58 -1.17
C LYS A 5 -7.24 1.38 -0.74
N ILE A 6 -6.24 1.63 0.08
CA ILE A 6 -5.30 0.62 0.53
C ILE A 6 -5.38 0.50 2.03
N LYS A 7 -5.49 -0.72 2.53
CA LYS A 7 -5.50 -0.99 3.96
C LYS A 7 -4.37 -1.97 4.27
N GLN A 8 -3.53 -1.63 5.23
CA GLN A 8 -2.47 -2.52 5.67
C GLN A 8 -3.06 -3.63 6.54
N LEU A 9 -2.93 -4.86 6.08
CA LEU A 9 -3.47 -6.02 6.79
C LEU A 9 -2.45 -6.69 7.68
N ARG A 10 -1.16 -6.57 7.35
CA ARG A 10 -0.09 -7.23 8.09
C ARG A 10 0.97 -6.24 8.50
N SER A 11 1.65 -6.54 9.60
CA SER A 11 2.73 -5.70 10.08
C SER A 11 3.90 -5.70 9.10
N LYS A 12 4.58 -4.55 8.99
CA LYS A 12 5.81 -4.44 8.21
C LYS A 12 7.03 -4.97 8.96
N ILE A 13 6.89 -5.27 10.25
CA ILE A 13 7.98 -5.78 11.06
C ILE A 13 8.38 -7.16 10.55
N GLY A 14 9.70 -7.36 10.36
CA GLY A 14 10.22 -8.62 9.83
C GLY A 14 10.15 -8.75 8.33
N ARG A 15 9.69 -7.73 7.60
CA ARG A 15 9.65 -7.75 6.14
C ARG A 15 10.91 -7.13 5.55
N PRO A 16 11.25 -7.44 4.28
CA PRO A 16 12.38 -6.80 3.62
C PRO A 16 12.27 -5.28 3.66
N GLU A 17 13.40 -4.61 3.72
CA GLU A 17 13.43 -3.17 3.88
C GLU A 17 12.77 -2.44 2.73
N ASP A 18 12.92 -2.93 1.49
CA ASP A 18 12.29 -2.29 0.35
C ASP A 18 10.77 -2.35 0.43
N GLN A 19 10.21 -3.41 1.02
CA GLN A 19 8.76 -3.47 1.27
C GLN A 19 8.34 -2.49 2.34
N LYS A 20 9.14 -2.34 3.39
CA LYS A 20 8.86 -1.34 4.43
C LYS A 20 8.86 0.07 3.84
N ARG A 21 9.84 0.37 3.01
CA ARG A 21 9.93 1.67 2.34
C ARG A 21 8.73 1.92 1.45
N THR A 22 8.29 0.90 0.73
CA THR A 22 7.13 1.01 -0.13
C THR A 22 5.88 1.33 0.68
N LEU A 23 5.69 0.65 1.81
CA LEU A 23 4.55 0.92 2.68
C LEU A 23 4.59 2.34 3.22
N ILE A 24 5.76 2.81 3.63
CA ILE A 24 5.92 4.17 4.14
C ILE A 24 5.61 5.19 3.03
N ALA A 25 6.09 4.93 1.82
CA ALA A 25 5.83 5.82 0.68
C ALA A 25 4.34 5.87 0.33
N LEU A 26 3.61 4.80 0.59
CA LEU A 26 2.16 4.77 0.41
C LEU A 26 1.40 5.40 1.58
N GLY A 27 2.10 5.74 2.66
CA GLY A 27 1.47 6.29 3.85
C GLY A 27 0.99 5.24 4.84
N LEU A 28 1.36 3.99 4.65
CA LEU A 28 0.91 2.87 5.49
C LEU A 28 1.99 2.53 6.51
N ASN A 29 2.09 3.33 7.55
CA ASN A 29 3.10 3.12 8.57
C ASN A 29 2.57 2.41 9.82
N LYS A 30 1.30 2.05 9.83
CA LYS A 30 0.69 1.32 10.95
C LYS A 30 -0.24 0.24 10.41
N ILE A 31 -0.35 -0.86 11.15
CA ILE A 31 -1.28 -1.93 10.77
C ILE A 31 -2.72 -1.42 10.86
N ASN A 32 -3.55 -1.92 9.97
CA ASN A 32 -4.96 -1.52 9.83
C ASN A 32 -5.18 -0.06 9.43
N LYS A 33 -4.11 0.65 9.06
CA LYS A 33 -4.27 1.99 8.53
C LYS A 33 -4.80 1.92 7.10
N THR A 34 -5.74 2.80 6.79
CA THR A 34 -6.33 2.91 5.47
C THR A 34 -5.94 4.25 4.85
N VAL A 35 -5.51 4.23 3.59
CA VAL A 35 -5.19 5.44 2.85
C VAL A 35 -5.78 5.37 1.44
N GLU A 36 -6.01 6.52 0.85
CA GLU A 36 -6.45 6.62 -0.54
C GLU A 36 -5.34 7.25 -1.37
N VAL A 37 -5.03 6.64 -2.49
CA VAL A 37 -3.98 7.11 -3.38
C VAL A 37 -4.48 7.10 -4.81
N GLU A 38 -3.85 7.93 -5.65
CA GLU A 38 -4.19 7.94 -7.06
C GLU A 38 -3.63 6.70 -7.75
N ALA A 39 -4.39 6.18 -8.72
CA ALA A 39 -4.01 4.99 -9.46
C ALA A 39 -3.03 5.35 -10.58
N THR A 40 -1.86 5.85 -10.24
CA THR A 40 -0.79 6.09 -11.21
C THR A 40 -0.02 4.80 -11.45
N PRO A 41 0.69 4.67 -12.60
CA PRO A 41 1.51 3.48 -12.83
C PRO A 41 2.52 3.21 -11.72
N GLN A 42 3.11 4.27 -11.16
CA GLN A 42 4.06 4.11 -10.05
C GLN A 42 3.38 3.54 -8.81
N ILE A 43 2.22 4.10 -8.46
CA ILE A 43 1.48 3.64 -7.28
C ILE A 43 0.99 2.21 -7.48
N VAL A 44 0.48 1.88 -8.64
CA VAL A 44 0.04 0.51 -8.93
C VAL A 44 1.20 -0.47 -8.78
N GLY A 45 2.38 -0.13 -9.28
CA GLY A 45 3.56 -0.97 -9.13
C GLY A 45 3.96 -1.15 -7.67
N MET A 46 3.89 -0.08 -6.88
CA MET A 46 4.20 -0.16 -5.45
C MET A 46 3.19 -1.05 -4.71
N ILE A 47 1.92 -0.95 -5.04
CA ILE A 47 0.88 -1.78 -4.43
C ILE A 47 1.12 -3.25 -4.75
N LYS A 48 1.46 -3.57 -5.99
CA LYS A 48 1.75 -4.94 -6.38
C LYS A 48 2.92 -5.52 -5.60
N LYS A 49 3.92 -4.71 -5.31
CA LYS A 49 5.09 -5.13 -4.56
C LYS A 49 4.74 -5.55 -3.14
N VAL A 50 3.76 -4.92 -2.53
CA VAL A 50 3.34 -5.21 -1.17
C VAL A 50 1.93 -5.78 -1.09
N SER A 51 1.43 -6.34 -2.17
CA SER A 51 0.04 -6.81 -2.23
C SER A 51 -0.26 -7.89 -1.19
N HIS A 52 0.74 -8.65 -0.78
CA HIS A 52 0.56 -9.67 0.26
C HIS A 52 0.44 -9.07 1.67
N LEU A 53 0.72 -7.78 1.82
CA LEU A 53 0.66 -7.09 3.11
C LEU A 53 -0.53 -6.16 3.21
N VAL A 54 -1.16 -5.84 2.09
CA VAL A 54 -2.23 -4.85 2.05
C VAL A 54 -3.41 -5.36 1.24
N GLU A 55 -4.55 -4.76 1.48
CA GLU A 55 -5.72 -4.95 0.64
C GLU A 55 -5.93 -3.66 -0.16
N ALA A 56 -5.93 -3.79 -1.47
CA ALA A 56 -6.13 -2.65 -2.36
C ALA A 56 -7.50 -2.76 -3.01
N LYS A 57 -8.28 -1.68 -2.96
CA LYS A 57 -9.60 -1.65 -3.53
C LYS A 57 -9.74 -0.41 -4.39
N GLU A 58 -10.13 -0.59 -5.63
CA GLU A 58 -10.31 0.55 -6.52
C GLU A 58 -11.57 1.32 -6.15
N ILE A 59 -11.41 2.64 -6.07
CA ILE A 59 -12.52 3.55 -5.83
C ILE A 59 -12.59 4.51 -7.01
N LYS A 60 -13.75 4.74 -7.50
CA LYS A 60 -13.95 5.72 -8.57
C LYS A 60 -14.23 7.09 -8.00
#